data_c2990dfbaf088caba64e8fa75afd9749
#
_entry.id   c2990dfbaf088caba64e8fa75afd9749
#
_cell.length_a   1.000
_cell.length_b   1.000
_cell.length_c   1.000
_cell.angle_alpha   90.00
_cell.angle_beta   90.00
_cell.angle_gamma   90.00
#
_symmetry.space_group_name_H-M   'P 1'
#
loop_
_entity.id
_entity.type
_entity.pdbx_description
1 polymer ?
#
loop_
_entity_poly.entity_id
_entity_poly.type
_entity_poly.pdbx_seq_one_letter_code
_entity_poly.pdbx_strand_id
1 'polypeptide(L)'
;MNCPMCGHENEPGARFCSSCGASLPQAPQPTGVFPVNPDIENTTEISAIDERNFPELAPGVALLLVTRGSLEGVRFTLDSRANNEITIGRSPSSTVFLDDVTVSRKHAVVLHDQNGWIIKDAGSLNGTYVNRVLVESSILHSQDEVQVGKYRFVFIEAQG
;
A
#
# COMPACT_ATOMS: atom_id res chain seq x y z
N MET A 1 -9.13 -32.96 23.18
CA MET A 1 -10.05 -32.26 22.26
C MET A 1 -10.16 -33.07 20.98
N ASN A 2 -11.29 -33.54 20.65
CA ASN A 2 -11.47 -34.43 19.51
C ASN A 2 -11.74 -33.63 18.24
N CYS A 3 -11.06 -33.98 17.18
CA CYS A 3 -11.28 -33.33 15.89
C CYS A 3 -12.69 -33.71 15.36
N PRO A 4 -13.51 -32.72 14.98
CA PRO A 4 -14.83 -33.00 14.44
C PRO A 4 -14.80 -33.62 13.04
N MET A 5 -13.65 -33.60 12.37
CA MET A 5 -13.54 -34.14 11.03
C MET A 5 -13.05 -35.59 11.01
N CYS A 6 -12.09 -35.93 11.84
CA CYS A 6 -11.50 -37.28 11.83
C CYS A 6 -11.56 -37.99 13.19
N GLY A 7 -12.00 -37.34 14.25
CA GLY A 7 -12.09 -37.91 15.57
C GLY A 7 -10.76 -38.06 16.32
N HIS A 8 -9.67 -37.57 15.75
CA HIS A 8 -8.37 -37.67 16.40
C HIS A 8 -8.32 -36.78 17.65
N GLU A 9 -7.74 -37.30 18.70
CA GLU A 9 -7.59 -36.54 19.94
C GLU A 9 -6.39 -35.64 19.83
N ASN A 10 -6.60 -34.34 20.01
CA ASN A 10 -5.55 -33.33 19.94
C ASN A 10 -5.32 -32.71 21.31
N GLU A 11 -4.19 -32.07 21.48
CA GLU A 11 -3.88 -31.37 22.71
C GLU A 11 -4.80 -30.16 22.88
N PRO A 12 -5.16 -29.85 24.13
CA PRO A 12 -5.95 -28.66 24.40
C PRO A 12 -5.18 -27.42 23.97
N GLY A 13 -5.82 -26.61 23.13
CA GLY A 13 -5.17 -25.41 22.56
C GLY A 13 -4.62 -25.60 21.17
N ALA A 14 -4.68 -26.80 20.61
CA ALA A 14 -4.26 -27.02 19.23
C ALA A 14 -5.20 -26.30 18.27
N ARG A 15 -4.63 -25.57 17.33
CA ARG A 15 -5.41 -24.84 16.32
C ARG A 15 -5.78 -25.71 15.13
N PHE A 16 -4.96 -26.70 14.86
CA PHE A 16 -5.13 -27.63 13.75
C PHE A 16 -5.02 -29.04 14.24
N CYS A 17 -5.77 -29.93 13.64
CA CYS A 17 -5.66 -31.34 13.94
C CYS A 17 -4.32 -31.87 13.44
N SER A 18 -3.59 -32.54 14.30
CA SER A 18 -2.30 -33.14 13.93
C SER A 18 -2.42 -34.33 12.99
N SER A 19 -3.64 -34.86 12.84
CA SER A 19 -3.88 -36.03 11.97
C SER A 19 -4.37 -35.63 10.58
N CYS A 20 -5.38 -34.77 10.49
CA CYS A 20 -5.97 -34.41 9.20
C CYS A 20 -5.74 -32.97 8.77
N GLY A 21 -5.15 -32.14 9.63
CA GLY A 21 -4.87 -30.74 9.32
C GLY A 21 -6.08 -29.82 9.36
N ALA A 22 -7.25 -30.33 9.74
CA ALA A 22 -8.45 -29.51 9.78
C ALA A 22 -8.38 -28.49 10.93
N SER A 23 -8.93 -27.31 10.70
CA SER A 23 -9.02 -26.29 11.73
C SER A 23 -9.91 -26.78 12.87
N LEU A 24 -9.39 -26.72 14.07
CA LEU A 24 -10.15 -27.11 15.26
C LEU A 24 -10.94 -25.90 15.76
N PRO A 25 -12.22 -26.10 16.10
CA PRO A 25 -12.98 -25.05 16.73
C PRO A 25 -12.34 -24.77 18.09
N GLN A 26 -11.76 -23.62 18.20
CA GLN A 26 -11.26 -23.21 19.49
C GLN A 26 -12.46 -22.88 20.35
N ALA A 27 -12.54 -23.56 21.48
CA ALA A 27 -13.46 -23.14 22.48
C ALA A 27 -13.24 -21.66 22.76
N PRO A 28 -14.30 -20.91 22.95
CA PRO A 28 -14.16 -19.53 23.36
C PRO A 28 -13.38 -19.53 24.65
N GLN A 29 -12.14 -19.41 24.51
CA GLN A 29 -11.33 -19.34 25.65
C GLN A 29 -11.60 -18.02 26.29
N PRO A 30 -11.87 -18.04 27.57
CA PRO A 30 -11.96 -16.84 28.34
C PRO A 30 -10.76 -15.94 28.15
N THR A 31 -9.92 -16.49 27.56
CA THR A 31 -8.75 -15.92 27.06
C THR A 31 -9.02 -14.88 26.02
N GLY A 32 -10.14 -14.87 25.50
CA GLY A 32 -10.61 -13.71 24.88
C GLY A 32 -10.32 -12.53 25.73
N VAL A 33 -10.16 -12.85 26.88
CA VAL A 33 -9.44 -12.02 27.74
C VAL A 33 -8.08 -11.69 27.30
N PHE A 34 -7.71 -12.01 26.26
CA PHE A 34 -6.65 -11.29 25.81
C PHE A 34 -6.98 -9.88 26.00
N PRO A 35 -6.51 -9.36 27.06
CA PRO A 35 -6.57 -7.97 27.21
C PRO A 35 -6.13 -7.55 25.87
N VAL A 36 -7.06 -7.29 25.18
CA VAL A 36 -6.91 -6.79 23.92
C VAL A 36 -5.75 -5.92 24.00
N ASN A 37 -4.70 -6.51 23.67
CA ASN A 37 -3.51 -5.76 23.57
C ASN A 37 -3.84 -4.76 22.51
N PRO A 38 -3.92 -3.51 22.80
CA PRO A 38 -4.18 -2.52 21.78
C PRO A 38 -3.17 -2.66 20.66
N ASP A 39 -2.05 -3.26 20.95
CA ASP A 39 -1.05 -3.58 19.94
C ASP A 39 -1.51 -4.60 18.90
N ILE A 40 -2.43 -5.47 19.28
CA ILE A 40 -2.99 -6.44 18.36
C ILE A 40 -4.01 -5.79 17.44
N GLU A 41 -4.72 -4.81 17.92
CA GLU A 41 -5.64 -4.05 17.10
C GLU A 41 -4.89 -3.31 16.00
N ASN A 42 -3.74 -2.79 16.32
CA ASN A 42 -2.89 -2.14 15.34
C ASN A 42 -2.43 -3.09 14.26
N THR A 43 -2.22 -4.36 14.62
CA THR A 43 -1.80 -5.35 13.65
C THR A 43 -2.96 -5.73 12.73
N THR A 44 -4.17 -5.71 13.24
CA THR A 44 -5.35 -5.98 12.44
C THR A 44 -5.62 -4.84 11.46
N GLU A 45 -5.28 -3.64 11.86
CA GLU A 45 -5.42 -2.47 11.00
C GLU A 45 -4.49 -2.53 9.81
N ILE A 46 -3.34 -3.16 9.95
CA ILE A 46 -2.41 -3.31 8.85
C ILE A 46 -2.94 -4.25 7.78
N SER A 47 -3.72 -5.23 8.18
CA SER A 47 -4.30 -6.18 7.23
C SER A 47 -5.51 -5.61 6.50
N ALA A 48 -6.16 -4.64 7.09
CA ALA A 48 -7.22 -3.91 6.42
C ALA A 48 -6.60 -2.65 5.83
N ILE A 49 -6.21 -2.71 4.59
CA ILE A 49 -5.94 -1.50 3.84
C ILE A 49 -7.30 -0.83 3.66
N ASP A 50 -7.84 -0.39 4.75
CA ASP A 50 -9.06 0.38 4.73
C ASP A 50 -8.63 1.83 4.61
N GLU A 51 -9.10 2.47 3.60
CA GLU A 51 -8.82 3.88 3.34
C GLU A 51 -9.08 4.79 4.53
N ARG A 52 -9.87 4.30 5.46
CA ARG A 52 -10.20 5.03 6.69
C ARG A 52 -9.06 5.05 7.71
N ASN A 53 -8.10 4.16 7.54
CA ASN A 53 -7.02 3.98 8.51
C ASN A 53 -5.69 4.58 8.08
N PHE A 54 -5.68 5.34 7.01
CA PHE A 54 -4.48 6.09 6.69
C PHE A 54 -4.29 7.19 7.73
N PRO A 55 -3.08 7.31 8.27
CA PRO A 55 -2.81 8.39 9.20
C PRO A 55 -3.20 9.70 8.55
N GLU A 56 -3.79 10.58 9.33
CA GLU A 56 -4.15 11.90 8.83
C GLU A 56 -2.95 12.53 8.17
N LEU A 57 -3.03 12.65 6.86
CA LEU A 57 -1.99 13.33 6.11
C LEU A 57 -2.17 14.83 6.30
N ALA A 58 -1.07 15.52 6.56
CA ALA A 58 -1.10 16.95 6.64
C ALA A 58 -1.46 17.56 5.28
N PRO A 59 -2.07 18.74 5.24
CA PRO A 59 -2.32 19.42 3.96
C PRO A 59 -1.03 19.56 3.16
N GLY A 60 -1.08 19.26 1.87
CA GLY A 60 0.08 19.29 1.01
C GLY A 60 0.94 18.02 1.05
N VAL A 61 0.51 17.01 1.76
CA VAL A 61 1.17 15.71 1.81
C VAL A 61 0.28 14.64 1.19
N ALA A 62 0.86 13.77 0.41
CA ALA A 62 0.18 12.64 -0.19
C ALA A 62 1.02 11.38 -0.08
N LEU A 63 0.45 10.24 -0.38
CA LEU A 63 1.14 8.96 -0.40
C LEU A 63 0.97 8.28 -1.74
N LEU A 64 2.03 7.60 -2.18
CA LEU A 64 1.96 6.62 -3.25
C LEU A 64 2.19 5.25 -2.65
N LEU A 65 1.18 4.42 -2.66
CA LEU A 65 1.27 3.04 -2.19
C LEU A 65 1.53 2.13 -3.37
N VAL A 66 2.61 1.37 -3.32
CA VAL A 66 2.94 0.42 -4.38
C VAL A 66 2.02 -0.79 -4.25
N THR A 67 1.21 -1.02 -5.29
CA THR A 67 0.29 -2.16 -5.34
C THR A 67 0.80 -3.29 -6.22
N ARG A 68 1.72 -2.99 -7.13
CA ARG A 68 2.38 -4.00 -7.96
C ARG A 68 3.82 -3.61 -8.26
N GLY A 69 4.68 -4.61 -8.34
CA GLY A 69 6.09 -4.46 -8.59
C GLY A 69 6.94 -5.04 -7.48
N SER A 70 8.25 -4.94 -7.60
CA SER A 70 9.18 -5.47 -6.61
C SER A 70 9.11 -4.77 -5.25
N LEU A 71 8.51 -3.59 -5.21
CA LEU A 71 8.34 -2.81 -3.99
C LEU A 71 6.91 -2.85 -3.46
N GLU A 72 6.14 -3.86 -3.83
CA GLU A 72 4.75 -3.99 -3.40
C GLU A 72 4.63 -3.83 -1.88
N GLY A 73 3.71 -2.96 -1.46
CA GLY A 73 3.51 -2.63 -0.05
C GLY A 73 4.32 -1.44 0.46
N VAL A 74 5.28 -0.95 -0.32
CA VAL A 74 6.06 0.22 0.06
C VAL A 74 5.23 1.49 -0.16
N ARG A 75 5.37 2.42 0.76
CA ARG A 75 4.69 3.72 0.69
C ARG A 75 5.71 4.82 0.50
N PHE A 76 5.48 5.66 -0.47
CA PHE A 76 6.28 6.86 -0.68
C PHE A 76 5.48 8.08 -0.25
N THR A 77 6.06 8.86 0.63
CA THR A 77 5.44 10.10 1.10
C THR A 77 5.82 11.24 0.15
N LEU A 78 4.82 11.93 -0.36
CA LEU A 78 4.99 13.08 -1.24
C LEU A 78 4.69 14.34 -0.43
N ASP A 79 5.72 15.10 -0.12
CA ASP A 79 5.58 16.32 0.68
C ASP A 79 5.87 17.55 -0.18
N SER A 80 4.82 18.23 -0.60
CA SER A 80 4.94 19.43 -1.42
C SER A 80 5.51 20.62 -0.66
N ARG A 81 5.51 20.56 0.66
CA ARG A 81 6.08 21.62 1.51
C ARG A 81 7.61 21.53 1.51
N ALA A 82 8.13 20.32 1.39
CA ALA A 82 9.57 20.11 1.35
C ALA A 82 10.13 20.22 -0.06
N ASN A 83 9.39 19.77 -1.05
CA ASN A 83 9.83 19.74 -2.46
C ASN A 83 8.70 20.21 -3.37
N ASN A 84 8.99 21.26 -4.13
CA ASN A 84 8.02 21.75 -5.11
C ASN A 84 7.80 20.76 -6.26
N GLU A 85 8.78 19.96 -6.55
CA GLU A 85 8.74 18.96 -7.61
C GLU A 85 9.19 17.63 -7.05
N ILE A 86 8.35 16.63 -7.16
CA ILE A 86 8.65 15.27 -6.70
C ILE A 86 8.95 14.43 -7.92
N THR A 87 10.19 13.97 -8.05
CA THR A 87 10.61 13.18 -9.19
C THR A 87 10.40 11.70 -8.96
N ILE A 88 9.92 11.01 -9.98
CA ILE A 88 9.77 9.56 -10.00
C ILE A 88 10.66 9.03 -11.12
N GLY A 89 11.54 8.11 -10.80
CA GLY A 89 12.39 7.54 -11.81
C GLY A 89 13.48 6.61 -11.29
N ARG A 90 14.29 6.13 -12.21
CA ARG A 90 15.38 5.23 -11.92
C ARG A 90 16.65 5.94 -11.45
N SER A 91 16.69 7.26 -11.54
CA SER A 91 17.84 8.02 -11.04
C SER A 91 17.88 7.96 -9.51
N PRO A 92 19.06 7.70 -8.92
CA PRO A 92 19.19 7.72 -7.45
C PRO A 92 18.82 9.07 -6.82
N SER A 93 18.83 10.14 -7.61
CA SER A 93 18.42 11.46 -7.15
C SER A 93 16.90 11.67 -7.15
N SER A 94 16.14 10.71 -7.68
CA SER A 94 14.68 10.80 -7.68
C SER A 94 14.11 10.71 -6.29
N THR A 95 13.08 11.51 -6.00
CA THR A 95 12.38 11.45 -4.71
C THR A 95 11.71 10.09 -4.54
N VAL A 96 11.06 9.60 -5.59
CA VAL A 96 10.55 8.23 -5.65
C VAL A 96 11.50 7.44 -6.53
N PHE A 97 12.44 6.76 -5.90
CA PHE A 97 13.46 6.00 -6.61
C PHE A 97 12.93 4.60 -6.92
N LEU A 98 12.88 4.28 -8.21
CA LEU A 98 12.43 2.97 -8.72
C LEU A 98 13.55 2.36 -9.54
N ASP A 99 14.29 1.43 -8.95
CA ASP A 99 15.41 0.77 -9.61
C ASP A 99 14.90 -0.37 -10.49
N ASP A 100 14.47 -0.02 -11.69
CA ASP A 100 13.93 -0.98 -12.64
C ASP A 100 14.17 -0.54 -14.07
N VAL A 101 14.46 -1.50 -14.95
CA VAL A 101 14.72 -1.24 -16.35
C VAL A 101 13.52 -0.70 -17.12
N THR A 102 12.31 -0.92 -16.62
CA THR A 102 11.08 -0.40 -17.24
C THR A 102 10.81 1.04 -16.86
N VAL A 103 11.59 1.60 -15.93
CA VAL A 103 11.45 2.96 -15.45
C VAL A 103 12.57 3.81 -16.04
N SER A 104 12.22 4.92 -16.66
CA SER A 104 13.21 5.88 -17.16
C SER A 104 13.88 6.62 -16.01
N ARG A 105 15.06 7.14 -16.23
CA ARG A 105 15.82 7.87 -15.19
C ARG A 105 14.99 9.00 -14.58
N LYS A 106 14.39 9.83 -15.41
CA LYS A 106 13.40 10.80 -15.03
C LYS A 106 12.12 10.41 -15.75
N HIS A 107 11.29 9.62 -15.07
CA HIS A 107 10.10 9.03 -15.68
C HIS A 107 8.92 9.98 -15.62
N ALA A 108 8.65 10.51 -14.44
CA ALA A 108 7.54 11.41 -14.20
C ALA A 108 7.87 12.37 -13.08
N VAL A 109 7.11 13.44 -13.00
CA VAL A 109 7.19 14.39 -11.90
C VAL A 109 5.80 14.62 -11.33
N VAL A 110 5.73 14.80 -10.03
CA VAL A 110 4.49 15.13 -9.36
C VAL A 110 4.63 16.52 -8.76
N LEU A 111 3.64 17.34 -9.02
CA LEU A 111 3.60 18.73 -8.58
C LEU A 111 2.32 18.95 -7.76
N HIS A 112 2.39 19.87 -6.83
CA HIS A 112 1.24 20.30 -6.08
C HIS A 112 1.06 21.81 -6.26
N ASP A 113 -0.13 22.20 -6.72
CA ASP A 113 -0.46 23.59 -6.92
C ASP A 113 -1.86 23.90 -6.37
N GLN A 114 -2.40 25.04 -6.74
CA GLN A 114 -3.73 25.47 -6.29
C GLN A 114 -4.85 24.54 -6.77
N ASN A 115 -4.60 23.81 -7.85
CA ASN A 115 -5.57 22.87 -8.42
C ASN A 115 -5.45 21.47 -7.82
N GLY A 116 -4.45 21.22 -6.98
CA GLY A 116 -4.20 19.96 -6.35
C GLY A 116 -2.91 19.30 -6.84
N TRP A 117 -2.90 17.98 -6.82
CA TRP A 117 -1.74 17.20 -7.25
C TRP A 117 -1.82 16.92 -8.75
N ILE A 118 -0.71 17.12 -9.43
CA ILE A 118 -0.60 16.90 -10.87
C ILE A 118 0.59 16.00 -11.13
N ILE A 119 0.40 14.95 -11.93
CA ILE A 119 1.50 14.14 -12.43
C ILE A 119 1.77 14.50 -13.89
N LYS A 120 3.05 14.61 -14.24
CA LYS A 120 3.49 14.86 -15.62
C LYS A 120 4.51 13.84 -16.03
N ASP A 121 4.35 13.29 -17.22
CA ASP A 121 5.38 12.46 -17.83
C ASP A 121 6.57 13.32 -18.20
N ALA A 122 7.77 12.86 -17.83
CA ALA A 122 9.01 13.60 -18.10
C ALA A 122 9.73 13.12 -19.36
N GLY A 123 8.98 12.58 -20.31
CA GLY A 123 9.55 12.02 -21.53
C GLY A 123 10.00 10.57 -21.36
N SER A 124 9.24 9.79 -20.59
CA SER A 124 9.57 8.39 -20.33
C SER A 124 9.45 7.53 -21.59
N LEU A 125 10.22 6.46 -21.62
CA LEU A 125 10.20 5.53 -22.74
C LEU A 125 8.90 4.72 -22.76
N ASN A 126 8.43 4.28 -21.60
CA ASN A 126 7.24 3.42 -21.47
C ASN A 126 5.97 4.18 -21.18
N GLY A 127 6.05 5.48 -20.93
CA GLY A 127 4.89 6.31 -20.64
C GLY A 127 4.45 6.26 -19.17
N THR A 128 3.58 7.20 -18.82
CA THR A 128 2.96 7.28 -17.51
C THR A 128 1.45 7.11 -17.69
N TYR A 129 0.85 6.27 -16.86
CA TYR A 129 -0.56 5.94 -16.96
C TYR A 129 -1.28 6.34 -15.68
N VAL A 130 -2.46 6.92 -15.84
CA VAL A 130 -3.37 7.20 -14.72
C VAL A 130 -4.68 6.50 -15.01
N ASN A 131 -5.11 5.64 -14.10
CA ASN A 131 -6.30 4.81 -14.28
C ASN A 131 -6.26 4.03 -15.61
N ARG A 132 -5.08 3.50 -15.95
CA ARG A 132 -4.82 2.72 -17.16
C ARG A 132 -4.91 3.51 -18.46
N VAL A 133 -4.87 4.83 -18.37
CA VAL A 133 -4.87 5.71 -19.54
C VAL A 133 -3.53 6.39 -19.64
N LEU A 134 -2.89 6.32 -20.81
CA LEU A 134 -1.63 7.01 -21.07
C LEU A 134 -1.87 8.53 -21.03
N VAL A 135 -1.11 9.23 -20.22
CA VAL A 135 -1.24 10.67 -20.03
C VAL A 135 0.11 11.35 -20.12
N GLU A 136 0.12 12.56 -20.67
CA GLU A 136 1.28 13.46 -20.59
C GLU A 136 1.26 14.24 -19.29
N SER A 137 0.07 14.61 -18.86
CA SER A 137 -0.17 15.20 -17.55
C SER A 137 -1.61 14.92 -17.11
N SER A 138 -1.82 14.78 -15.83
CA SER A 138 -3.14 14.52 -15.28
C SER A 138 -3.22 15.02 -13.85
N ILE A 139 -4.38 15.50 -13.46
CA ILE A 139 -4.65 15.80 -12.06
C ILE A 139 -4.89 14.49 -11.34
N LEU A 140 -4.24 14.33 -10.19
CA LEU A 140 -4.39 13.15 -9.35
C LEU A 140 -5.43 13.41 -8.27
N HIS A 141 -6.32 12.45 -8.10
CA HIS A 141 -7.29 12.43 -7.02
C HIS A 141 -7.00 11.22 -6.13
N SER A 142 -7.43 11.30 -4.90
CA SER A 142 -7.28 10.17 -3.98
C SER A 142 -7.87 8.91 -4.60
N GLN A 143 -7.14 7.80 -4.51
CA GLN A 143 -7.46 6.48 -5.07
C GLN A 143 -7.18 6.32 -6.57
N ASP A 144 -6.62 7.31 -7.21
CA ASP A 144 -6.19 7.13 -8.60
C ASP A 144 -5.03 6.12 -8.68
N GLU A 145 -5.10 5.25 -9.68
CA GLU A 145 -4.03 4.32 -9.98
C GLU A 145 -3.03 4.99 -10.91
N VAL A 146 -1.78 4.99 -10.50
CA VAL A 146 -0.67 5.52 -11.30
C VAL A 146 0.21 4.36 -11.70
N GLN A 147 0.55 4.27 -12.98
CA GLN A 147 1.46 3.24 -13.48
C GLN A 147 2.71 3.89 -14.05
N VAL A 148 3.86 3.47 -13.52
CA VAL A 148 5.19 3.91 -13.96
C VAL A 148 6.03 2.66 -14.22
N GLY A 149 6.32 2.39 -15.49
CA GLY A 149 6.97 1.14 -15.87
C GLY A 149 6.11 -0.06 -15.45
N LYS A 150 6.72 -1.01 -14.76
CA LYS A 150 5.98 -2.17 -14.23
C LYS A 150 5.33 -1.93 -12.88
N TYR A 151 5.59 -0.77 -12.27
CA TYR A 151 5.04 -0.44 -10.96
C TYR A 151 3.66 0.16 -11.08
N ARG A 152 2.78 -0.24 -10.17
CA ARG A 152 1.49 0.39 -10.00
C ARG A 152 1.37 0.95 -8.60
N PHE A 153 0.83 2.14 -8.52
CA PHE A 153 0.66 2.87 -7.27
C PHE A 153 -0.78 3.28 -7.11
N VAL A 154 -1.22 3.36 -5.88
CA VAL A 154 -2.46 4.07 -5.54
C VAL A 154 -2.06 5.39 -4.92
N PHE A 155 -2.60 6.47 -5.45
CA PHE A 155 -2.38 7.82 -4.95
C PHE A 155 -3.41 8.13 -3.87
N ILE A 156 -2.92 8.65 -2.75
CA ILE A 156 -3.76 8.99 -1.61
C ILE A 156 -3.36 10.39 -1.16
N GLU A 157 -4.32 11.31 -1.19
CA GLU A 157 -4.06 12.67 -0.75
C GLU A 157 -4.72 12.97 0.59
N ALA A 158 -4.22 14.00 1.26
CA ALA A 158 -4.83 14.48 2.48
C ALA A 158 -6.23 14.98 2.19
N GLN A 159 -7.19 14.50 2.95
CA GLN A 159 -8.55 15.02 2.92
C GLN A 159 -8.59 16.23 3.86
N GLY A 160 -8.64 17.38 3.27
CA GLY A 160 -8.72 18.62 4.03
C GLY A 160 -9.93 19.42 3.66
#